data_42a9c0eeb09b4858c78719b7268b9667
#
_entry.id   42a9c0eeb09b4858c78719b7268b9667
#
_cell.length_a   1.000
_cell.length_b   1.000
_cell.length_c   1.000
_cell.angle_alpha   90.00
_cell.angle_beta   90.00
_cell.angle_gamma   90.00
#
_symmetry.space_group_name_H-M   'P 1'
#
loop_
_entity.id
_entity.type
_entity.pdbx_description
1 polymer ?
#
loop_
_entity_poly.entity_id
_entity_poly.type
_entity_poly.pdbx_seq_one_letter_code
_entity_poly.pdbx_strand_id
1 'polypeptide(L)'
;MFNNLKPAIAAFALAASLALNAQAAEVTGAGATFIFPAMSKWSSDYNKATKNKINYQSIGSGGGIAQIKAGTVDFGSSDAPLKVGDLTASGLAQFPSAMGAVVPVINLPGMKAGQVRFTGPLLADIFLGKITKWNDPAIAAVNPGVTFPDLKITVVHRSDGSGTTFNWVNYLSKVSLDWREKVGEGTSVKWPAGLGGKGNEGVA
;
A
#
# COMPACT_ATOMS: atom_id res chain seq x y z
N MET A 1 37.20 -42.42 -43.81
CA MET A 1 36.67 -42.55 -42.45
C MET A 1 36.32 -41.18 -41.80
N PHE A 2 36.05 -40.11 -42.55
CA PHE A 2 35.85 -38.75 -42.01
C PHE A 2 34.50 -38.10 -42.34
N ASN A 3 33.54 -38.83 -42.95
CA ASN A 3 32.29 -38.20 -43.39
C ASN A 3 31.16 -38.16 -42.35
N ASN A 4 31.28 -38.86 -41.22
CA ASN A 4 30.22 -38.94 -40.20
C ASN A 4 30.39 -37.99 -39.03
N LEU A 5 31.47 -37.17 -39.00
CA LEU A 5 31.73 -36.22 -37.92
C LEU A 5 30.93 -34.88 -38.06
N LYS A 6 30.63 -34.51 -39.31
CA LYS A 6 29.96 -33.22 -39.58
C LYS A 6 28.55 -33.09 -39.01
N PRO A 7 27.65 -34.10 -39.07
CA PRO A 7 26.32 -33.96 -38.47
C PRO A 7 26.32 -33.97 -36.92
N ALA A 8 27.28 -34.68 -36.32
CA ALA A 8 27.41 -34.72 -34.87
C ALA A 8 27.87 -33.38 -34.28
N ILE A 9 28.79 -32.69 -34.95
CA ILE A 9 29.27 -31.35 -34.52
C ILE A 9 28.16 -30.31 -34.72
N ALA A 10 27.37 -30.37 -35.78
CA ALA A 10 26.24 -29.46 -36.01
C ALA A 10 25.11 -29.66 -34.98
N ALA A 11 24.82 -30.93 -34.62
CA ALA A 11 23.82 -31.22 -33.58
C ALA A 11 24.26 -30.76 -32.18
N PHE A 12 25.55 -30.85 -31.85
CA PHE A 12 26.10 -30.38 -30.58
C PHE A 12 26.12 -28.85 -30.51
N ALA A 13 26.44 -28.16 -31.60
CA ALA A 13 26.39 -26.70 -31.69
C ALA A 13 24.95 -26.15 -31.56
N LEU A 14 23.96 -26.84 -32.14
CA LEU A 14 22.55 -26.47 -32.03
C LEU A 14 22.01 -26.72 -30.62
N ALA A 15 22.40 -27.80 -29.95
CA ALA A 15 22.04 -28.08 -28.57
C ALA A 15 22.70 -27.08 -27.58
N ALA A 16 23.93 -26.68 -27.84
CA ALA A 16 24.63 -25.67 -27.04
C ALA A 16 24.01 -24.26 -27.19
N SER A 17 23.51 -23.89 -28.37
CA SER A 17 22.84 -22.61 -28.60
C SER A 17 21.45 -22.52 -27.94
N LEU A 18 20.76 -23.65 -27.75
CA LEU A 18 19.49 -23.72 -27.03
C LEU A 18 19.67 -23.65 -25.51
N ALA A 19 20.81 -24.05 -24.96
CA ALA A 19 21.11 -24.00 -23.56
C ALA A 19 21.48 -22.58 -23.06
N LEU A 20 21.81 -21.65 -23.95
CA LEU A 20 22.28 -20.31 -23.62
C LEU A 20 21.15 -19.29 -23.32
N ASN A 21 19.88 -19.68 -23.45
CA ASN A 21 18.75 -18.75 -23.25
C ASN A 21 17.92 -18.97 -21.98
N ALA A 22 18.40 -19.77 -21.03
CA ALA A 22 17.77 -19.84 -19.71
C ALA A 22 18.25 -18.69 -18.82
N GLN A 23 18.14 -17.44 -19.29
CA GLN A 23 18.38 -16.28 -18.47
C GLN A 23 17.20 -16.13 -17.51
N ALA A 24 17.49 -16.10 -16.20
CA ALA A 24 16.48 -15.89 -15.19
C ALA A 24 15.75 -14.56 -15.49
N ALA A 25 14.44 -14.61 -15.63
CA ALA A 25 13.65 -13.42 -15.87
C ALA A 25 13.69 -12.50 -14.64
N GLU A 26 13.84 -11.23 -14.89
CA GLU A 26 13.75 -10.20 -13.87
C GLU A 26 12.47 -9.40 -14.10
N VAL A 27 11.62 -9.30 -13.07
CA VAL A 27 10.35 -8.58 -13.10
C VAL A 27 10.44 -7.46 -12.07
N THR A 28 10.14 -6.24 -12.49
CA THR A 28 10.18 -5.07 -11.63
C THR A 28 8.76 -4.58 -11.33
N GLY A 29 8.47 -4.36 -10.06
CA GLY A 29 7.21 -3.79 -9.60
C GLY A 29 7.42 -2.61 -8.66
N ALA A 30 6.39 -1.80 -8.50
CA ALA A 30 6.41 -0.68 -7.56
C ALA A 30 5.01 -0.40 -7.00
N GLY A 31 4.93 0.21 -5.82
CA GLY A 31 3.66 0.69 -5.32
C GLY A 31 3.45 0.56 -3.82
N ALA A 32 2.27 0.09 -3.46
CA ALA A 32 1.74 0.09 -2.10
C ALA A 32 2.70 -0.48 -1.05
N THR A 33 2.84 0.24 0.06
CA THR A 33 3.75 -0.15 1.14
C THR A 33 3.14 -1.22 2.04
N PHE A 34 1.81 -1.34 2.08
CA PHE A 34 1.16 -2.33 2.94
C PHE A 34 1.46 -3.78 2.54
N ILE A 35 1.61 -4.03 1.24
CA ILE A 35 1.90 -5.37 0.69
C ILE A 35 3.39 -5.73 0.78
N PHE A 36 4.27 -4.76 1.06
CA PHE A 36 5.71 -4.94 0.97
C PHE A 36 6.26 -6.11 1.80
N PRO A 37 5.84 -6.34 3.06
CA PRO A 37 6.32 -7.49 3.83
C PRO A 37 5.98 -8.83 3.17
N ALA A 38 4.76 -8.98 2.66
CA ALA A 38 4.33 -10.16 1.93
C ALA A 38 5.05 -10.30 0.59
N MET A 39 5.15 -9.20 -0.18
CA MET A 39 5.83 -9.16 -1.46
C MET A 39 7.31 -9.55 -1.33
N SER A 40 7.98 -9.07 -0.30
CA SER A 40 9.37 -9.41 -0.01
C SER A 40 9.54 -10.93 0.26
N LYS A 41 8.63 -11.51 1.03
CA LYS A 41 8.64 -12.96 1.30
C LYS A 41 8.35 -13.77 0.03
N TRP A 42 7.31 -13.41 -0.71
CA TRP A 42 6.92 -14.07 -1.95
C TRP A 42 8.03 -14.01 -3.02
N SER A 43 8.66 -12.85 -3.19
CA SER A 43 9.79 -12.67 -4.12
C SER A 43 10.96 -13.58 -3.76
N SER A 44 11.30 -13.69 -2.47
CA SER A 44 12.34 -14.58 -1.99
C SER A 44 12.03 -16.06 -2.26
N ASP A 45 10.80 -16.49 -1.97
CA ASP A 45 10.39 -17.89 -2.15
C ASP A 45 10.28 -18.24 -3.64
N TYR A 46 9.75 -17.33 -4.46
CA TYR A 46 9.68 -17.50 -5.91
C TYR A 46 11.08 -17.60 -6.52
N ASN A 47 12.02 -16.78 -6.10
CA ASN A 47 13.40 -16.86 -6.55
C ASN A 47 14.07 -18.20 -6.20
N LYS A 48 13.84 -18.72 -4.98
CA LYS A 48 14.35 -20.04 -4.58
C LYS A 48 13.82 -21.16 -5.47
N ALA A 49 12.52 -21.09 -5.81
CA ALA A 49 11.84 -22.12 -6.58
C ALA A 49 12.16 -22.06 -8.10
N THR A 50 12.27 -20.86 -8.67
CA THR A 50 12.32 -20.67 -10.14
C THR A 50 13.61 -20.05 -10.65
N LYS A 51 14.44 -19.50 -9.76
CA LYS A 51 15.61 -18.67 -10.07
C LYS A 51 15.28 -17.31 -10.71
N ASN A 52 14.01 -17.00 -10.97
CA ASN A 52 13.57 -15.70 -11.45
C ASN A 52 13.60 -14.67 -10.32
N LYS A 53 13.85 -13.41 -10.64
CA LYS A 53 13.90 -12.32 -9.67
C LYS A 53 12.66 -11.42 -9.78
N ILE A 54 12.13 -11.02 -8.65
CA ILE A 54 11.12 -9.96 -8.57
C ILE A 54 11.71 -8.84 -7.71
N ASN A 55 11.87 -7.67 -8.33
CA ASN A 55 12.30 -6.45 -7.64
C ASN A 55 11.08 -5.58 -7.36
N TYR A 56 10.77 -5.33 -6.10
CA TYR A 56 9.64 -4.51 -5.71
C TYR A 56 10.08 -3.26 -4.98
N GLN A 57 9.63 -2.09 -5.46
CA GLN A 57 9.88 -0.79 -4.86
C GLN A 57 8.67 -0.34 -4.04
N SER A 58 8.84 -0.30 -2.72
CA SER A 58 7.82 0.16 -1.76
C SER A 58 7.79 1.70 -1.72
N ILE A 59 7.02 2.33 -2.63
CA ILE A 59 6.99 3.79 -2.83
C ILE A 59 5.61 4.42 -2.68
N GLY A 60 4.65 3.63 -2.19
CA GLY A 60 3.25 4.03 -2.06
C GLY A 60 2.44 3.83 -3.34
N SER A 61 1.11 3.68 -3.17
CA SER A 61 0.19 3.41 -4.27
C SER A 61 0.24 4.47 -5.37
N GLY A 62 0.35 5.75 -5.01
CA GLY A 62 0.46 6.84 -5.98
C GLY A 62 1.69 6.71 -6.88
N GLY A 63 2.85 6.38 -6.29
CA GLY A 63 4.09 6.13 -7.03
C GLY A 63 3.98 4.90 -7.95
N GLY A 64 3.39 3.80 -7.46
CA GLY A 64 3.15 2.60 -8.25
C GLY A 64 2.23 2.83 -9.45
N ILE A 65 1.13 3.55 -9.26
CA ILE A 65 0.22 3.94 -10.35
C ILE A 65 0.93 4.81 -11.39
N ALA A 66 1.74 5.76 -10.95
CA ALA A 66 2.48 6.63 -11.87
C ALA A 66 3.48 5.83 -12.71
N GLN A 67 4.24 4.93 -12.09
CA GLN A 67 5.26 4.13 -12.79
C GLN A 67 4.64 3.12 -13.76
N ILE A 68 3.56 2.42 -13.38
CA ILE A 68 2.93 1.46 -14.31
C ILE A 68 2.28 2.19 -15.49
N LYS A 69 1.66 3.34 -15.29
CA LYS A 69 1.13 4.17 -16.39
C LYS A 69 2.22 4.69 -17.32
N ALA A 70 3.41 4.96 -16.79
CA ALA A 70 4.57 5.38 -17.57
C ALA A 70 5.32 4.22 -18.25
N GLY A 71 4.95 2.96 -17.98
CA GLY A 71 5.62 1.77 -18.51
C GLY A 71 7.04 1.57 -17.99
N THR A 72 7.38 2.12 -16.82
CA THR A 72 8.71 2.00 -16.21
C THR A 72 8.86 0.79 -15.29
N VAL A 73 7.78 0.08 -15.05
CA VAL A 73 7.72 -1.18 -14.28
C VAL A 73 6.77 -2.16 -14.97
N ASP A 74 6.94 -3.45 -14.71
CA ASP A 74 6.12 -4.52 -15.27
C ASP A 74 4.77 -4.65 -14.56
N PHE A 75 4.72 -4.32 -13.27
CA PHE A 75 3.48 -4.29 -12.50
C PHE A 75 3.45 -3.17 -11.45
N GLY A 76 2.26 -2.64 -11.19
CA GLY A 76 2.01 -1.69 -10.12
C GLY A 76 1.13 -2.30 -9.03
N SER A 77 1.41 -2.01 -7.76
CA SER A 77 0.55 -2.42 -6.65
C SER A 77 -0.12 -1.20 -6.01
N SER A 78 -1.43 -1.29 -5.79
CA SER A 78 -2.21 -0.20 -5.21
C SER A 78 -3.40 -0.73 -4.40
N ASP A 79 -3.65 -0.14 -3.25
CA ASP A 79 -4.86 -0.32 -2.45
C ASP A 79 -5.92 0.78 -2.77
N ALA A 80 -5.63 1.66 -3.74
CA ALA A 80 -6.61 2.53 -4.37
C ALA A 80 -6.95 1.99 -5.77
N PRO A 81 -8.19 1.54 -6.04
CA PRO A 81 -8.56 1.02 -7.35
C PRO A 81 -8.56 2.14 -8.40
N LEU A 82 -8.07 1.83 -9.60
CA LEU A 82 -8.20 2.72 -10.74
C LEU A 82 -9.62 2.61 -11.33
N LYS A 83 -10.13 3.72 -11.84
CA LYS A 83 -11.40 3.74 -12.57
C LYS A 83 -11.24 3.00 -13.91
N VAL A 84 -12.32 2.41 -14.39
CA VAL A 84 -12.32 1.67 -15.67
C VAL A 84 -11.81 2.53 -16.83
N GLY A 85 -12.22 3.80 -16.89
CA GLY A 85 -11.74 4.72 -17.92
C GLY A 85 -10.21 4.94 -17.88
N ASP A 86 -9.63 5.03 -16.68
CA ASP A 86 -8.18 5.19 -16.51
C ASP A 86 -7.43 3.92 -16.94
N LEU A 87 -7.97 2.73 -16.61
CA LEU A 87 -7.39 1.46 -17.02
C LEU A 87 -7.39 1.32 -18.55
N THR A 88 -8.55 1.56 -19.18
CA THR A 88 -8.69 1.50 -20.63
C THR A 88 -7.76 2.49 -21.35
N ALA A 89 -7.72 3.74 -20.88
CA ALA A 89 -6.86 4.77 -21.47
C ALA A 89 -5.36 4.46 -21.35
N SER A 90 -4.97 3.71 -20.33
CA SER A 90 -3.57 3.32 -20.09
C SER A 90 -3.22 1.92 -20.59
N GLY A 91 -4.17 1.17 -21.19
CA GLY A 91 -3.96 -0.22 -21.62
C GLY A 91 -3.67 -1.18 -20.46
N LEU A 92 -4.19 -0.89 -19.27
CA LEU A 92 -3.93 -1.63 -18.05
C LEU A 92 -5.13 -2.51 -17.66
N ALA A 93 -4.83 -3.63 -17.01
CA ALA A 93 -5.80 -4.43 -16.26
C ALA A 93 -5.45 -4.44 -14.78
N GLN A 94 -6.43 -4.63 -13.90
CA GLN A 94 -6.19 -4.80 -12.47
C GLN A 94 -6.96 -6.00 -11.92
N PHE A 95 -6.37 -6.63 -10.90
CA PHE A 95 -6.97 -7.76 -10.19
C PHE A 95 -6.59 -7.71 -8.70
N PRO A 96 -7.41 -8.28 -7.79
CA PRO A 96 -7.08 -8.36 -6.37
C PRO A 96 -5.94 -9.36 -6.15
N SER A 97 -4.90 -8.95 -5.42
CA SER A 97 -3.75 -9.80 -5.08
C SER A 97 -3.72 -10.18 -3.59
N ALA A 98 -4.13 -9.28 -2.72
CA ALA A 98 -4.19 -9.49 -1.28
C ALA A 98 -5.27 -8.60 -0.67
N MET A 99 -5.74 -8.98 0.52
CA MET A 99 -6.70 -8.22 1.30
C MET A 99 -6.11 -7.89 2.66
N GLY A 100 -6.30 -6.65 3.10
CA GLY A 100 -5.88 -6.17 4.42
C GLY A 100 -6.93 -5.21 4.99
N ALA A 101 -6.72 -4.80 6.24
CA ALA A 101 -7.56 -3.82 6.92
C ALA A 101 -6.79 -2.52 7.18
N VAL A 102 -7.49 -1.39 7.07
CA VAL A 102 -7.01 -0.10 7.57
C VAL A 102 -7.66 0.16 8.91
N VAL A 103 -6.87 0.30 9.95
CA VAL A 103 -7.35 0.46 11.33
C VAL A 103 -6.66 1.65 12.00
N PRO A 104 -7.38 2.39 12.90
CA PRO A 104 -6.74 3.38 13.75
C PRO A 104 -5.87 2.67 14.79
N VAL A 105 -4.63 3.10 14.91
CA VAL A 105 -3.71 2.67 15.96
C VAL A 105 -3.54 3.81 16.94
N ILE A 106 -3.64 3.53 18.23
CA ILE A 106 -3.45 4.52 19.29
C ILE A 106 -2.26 4.12 20.16
N ASN A 107 -1.46 5.11 20.53
CA ASN A 107 -0.40 4.99 21.52
C ASN A 107 -0.76 5.90 22.70
N LEU A 108 -1.42 5.32 23.69
CA LEU A 108 -1.89 6.03 24.88
C LEU A 108 -1.48 5.26 26.15
N PRO A 109 -0.70 5.87 27.06
CA PRO A 109 -0.23 5.21 28.27
C PRO A 109 -1.39 4.62 29.09
N GLY A 110 -1.21 3.40 29.56
CA GLY A 110 -2.19 2.69 30.38
C GLY A 110 -3.36 2.07 29.63
N MET A 111 -3.49 2.28 28.31
CA MET A 111 -4.54 1.67 27.49
C MET A 111 -4.09 0.34 26.88
N LYS A 112 -5.00 -0.63 26.85
CA LYS A 112 -4.79 -1.93 26.19
C LYS A 112 -5.46 -1.96 24.83
N ALA A 113 -4.99 -2.84 23.95
CA ALA A 113 -5.62 -3.08 22.67
C ALA A 113 -7.12 -3.42 22.83
N GLY A 114 -7.97 -2.83 21.96
CA GLY A 114 -9.42 -3.06 21.97
C GLY A 114 -10.18 -2.34 23.09
N GLN A 115 -9.54 -1.57 23.95
CA GLN A 115 -10.16 -0.89 25.07
C GLN A 115 -10.91 0.38 24.67
N VAL A 116 -10.45 1.05 23.60
CA VAL A 116 -11.03 2.32 23.15
C VAL A 116 -11.94 2.07 21.95
N ARG A 117 -13.13 2.63 22.00
CA ARG A 117 -14.13 2.60 20.94
C ARG A 117 -14.19 3.94 20.23
N PHE A 118 -14.36 3.90 18.92
CA PHE A 118 -14.58 5.06 18.09
C PHE A 118 -15.82 4.89 17.22
N THR A 119 -16.53 5.96 16.99
CA THR A 119 -17.54 6.05 15.94
C THR A 119 -16.92 6.75 14.73
N GLY A 120 -17.50 6.53 13.53
CA GLY A 120 -17.03 7.19 12.31
C GLY A 120 -17.01 8.72 12.42
N PRO A 121 -18.11 9.38 12.87
CA PRO A 121 -18.11 10.82 13.07
C PRO A 121 -17.04 11.30 14.07
N LEU A 122 -16.82 10.57 15.16
CA LEU A 122 -15.79 10.91 16.15
C LEU A 122 -14.39 10.87 15.54
N LEU A 123 -14.08 9.83 14.75
CA LEU A 123 -12.82 9.74 14.01
C LEU A 123 -12.65 10.92 13.04
N ALA A 124 -13.70 11.26 12.30
CA ALA A 124 -13.65 12.41 11.40
C ALA A 124 -13.36 13.72 12.15
N ASP A 125 -13.97 13.96 13.30
CA ASP A 125 -13.74 15.17 14.10
C ASP A 125 -12.33 15.22 14.69
N ILE A 126 -11.75 14.06 15.06
CA ILE A 126 -10.33 13.98 15.47
C ILE A 126 -9.41 14.35 14.29
N PHE A 127 -9.63 13.77 13.12
CA PHE A 127 -8.80 14.03 11.94
C PHE A 127 -9.02 15.43 11.32
N LEU A 128 -10.19 16.06 11.57
CA LEU A 128 -10.45 17.48 11.27
C LEU A 128 -9.77 18.43 12.26
N GLY A 129 -9.21 17.91 13.36
CA GLY A 129 -8.62 18.74 14.42
C GLY A 129 -9.62 19.45 15.31
N LYS A 130 -10.90 19.04 15.29
CA LYS A 130 -11.93 19.58 16.21
C LYS A 130 -11.78 18.99 17.62
N ILE A 131 -11.44 17.71 17.72
CA ILE A 131 -11.14 17.02 18.97
C ILE A 131 -9.63 16.88 19.08
N THR A 132 -9.04 17.52 20.07
CA THR A 132 -7.59 17.66 20.21
C THR A 132 -7.02 17.03 21.48
N LYS A 133 -7.86 16.54 22.39
CA LYS A 133 -7.46 15.91 23.64
C LYS A 133 -8.13 14.57 23.83
N TRP A 134 -7.45 13.63 24.49
CA TRP A 134 -8.00 12.31 24.78
C TRP A 134 -9.17 12.34 25.77
N ASN A 135 -9.16 13.25 26.75
CA ASN A 135 -10.23 13.42 27.73
C ASN A 135 -11.43 14.24 27.23
N ASP A 136 -11.54 14.44 25.90
CA ASP A 136 -12.69 15.14 25.33
C ASP A 136 -14.00 14.42 25.68
N PRO A 137 -15.06 15.16 26.08
CA PRO A 137 -16.36 14.58 26.41
C PRO A 137 -16.96 13.69 25.31
N ALA A 138 -16.71 14.00 24.04
CA ALA A 138 -17.18 13.18 22.91
C ALA A 138 -16.52 11.81 22.87
N ILE A 139 -15.24 11.69 23.25
CA ILE A 139 -14.54 10.41 23.39
C ILE A 139 -15.09 9.65 24.59
N ALA A 140 -15.24 10.33 25.74
CA ALA A 140 -15.75 9.71 26.95
C ALA A 140 -17.17 9.15 26.78
N ALA A 141 -18.04 9.85 26.06
CA ALA A 141 -19.42 9.45 25.83
C ALA A 141 -19.58 8.08 25.16
N VAL A 142 -18.66 7.69 24.28
CA VAL A 142 -18.68 6.39 23.58
C VAL A 142 -17.83 5.32 24.28
N ASN A 143 -17.20 5.68 25.41
CA ASN A 143 -16.32 4.81 26.20
C ASN A 143 -16.69 4.83 27.70
N PRO A 144 -17.93 4.45 28.09
CA PRO A 144 -18.33 4.47 29.49
C PRO A 144 -17.42 3.60 30.35
N GLY A 145 -17.01 4.14 31.50
CA GLY A 145 -16.11 3.43 32.43
C GLY A 145 -14.62 3.51 32.11
N VAL A 146 -14.23 4.19 31.00
CA VAL A 146 -12.83 4.43 30.66
C VAL A 146 -12.44 5.84 31.06
N THR A 147 -11.38 5.97 31.85
CA THR A 147 -10.80 7.28 32.22
C THR A 147 -9.68 7.62 31.25
N PHE A 148 -9.80 8.72 30.56
CA PHE A 148 -8.78 9.19 29.61
C PHE A 148 -7.90 10.28 30.26
N PRO A 149 -6.59 10.27 30.00
CA PRO A 149 -5.69 11.30 30.51
C PRO A 149 -5.91 12.64 29.77
N ASP A 150 -5.59 13.75 30.46
CA ASP A 150 -5.54 15.07 29.82
C ASP A 150 -4.27 15.21 28.97
N LEU A 151 -4.25 14.47 27.84
CA LEU A 151 -3.17 14.49 26.88
C LEU A 151 -3.68 14.94 25.52
N LYS A 152 -2.82 15.65 24.77
CA LYS A 152 -3.10 16.07 23.41
C LYS A 152 -3.11 14.87 22.47
N ILE A 153 -4.06 14.86 21.54
CA ILE A 153 -4.05 13.93 20.40
C ILE A 153 -3.12 14.48 19.32
N THR A 154 -2.15 13.67 18.90
CA THR A 154 -1.36 13.94 17.71
C THR A 154 -1.78 12.94 16.64
N VAL A 155 -2.46 13.43 15.60
CA VAL A 155 -2.79 12.62 14.43
C VAL A 155 -1.53 12.38 13.63
N VAL A 156 -1.30 11.13 13.21
CA VAL A 156 -0.23 10.77 12.27
C VAL A 156 -0.86 10.22 11.02
N HIS A 157 -0.44 10.73 9.87
CA HIS A 157 -0.99 10.39 8.57
C HIS A 157 0.11 10.21 7.52
N ARG A 158 -0.22 9.74 6.33
CA ARG A 158 0.74 9.59 5.24
C ARG A 158 1.07 10.93 4.59
N SER A 159 2.33 11.11 4.24
CA SER A 159 2.82 12.28 3.48
C SER A 159 3.06 12.00 1.99
N ASP A 160 2.97 10.75 1.58
CA ASP A 160 3.14 10.28 0.19
C ASP A 160 1.79 9.85 -0.42
N GLY A 161 1.75 9.61 -1.72
CA GLY A 161 0.57 9.07 -2.41
C GLY A 161 0.25 7.65 -1.96
N SER A 162 -0.78 7.49 -1.14
CA SER A 162 -1.08 6.29 -0.36
C SER A 162 -2.47 5.74 -0.64
N GLY A 163 -2.56 4.44 -0.92
CA GLY A 163 -3.83 3.76 -0.98
C GLY A 163 -4.47 3.60 0.39
N THR A 164 -3.68 3.48 1.47
CA THR A 164 -4.19 3.51 2.85
C THR A 164 -4.88 4.84 3.14
N THR A 165 -4.27 5.96 2.72
CA THR A 165 -4.92 7.29 2.77
C THR A 165 -6.24 7.25 2.01
N PHE A 166 -6.26 6.75 0.75
CA PHE A 166 -7.48 6.68 -0.05
C PHE A 166 -8.60 5.95 0.69
N ASN A 167 -8.34 4.76 1.21
CA ASN A 167 -9.34 3.97 1.94
C ASN A 167 -9.83 4.68 3.20
N TRP A 168 -8.92 5.28 3.95
CA TRP A 168 -9.25 6.00 5.18
C TRP A 168 -10.12 7.24 4.91
N VAL A 169 -9.71 8.10 3.98
CA VAL A 169 -10.46 9.33 3.68
C VAL A 169 -11.77 9.06 2.95
N ASN A 170 -11.87 7.98 2.16
CA ASN A 170 -13.13 7.50 1.60
C ASN A 170 -14.10 7.07 2.71
N TYR A 171 -13.61 6.36 3.73
CA TYR A 171 -14.41 6.04 4.90
C TYR A 171 -14.86 7.31 5.64
N LEU A 172 -13.95 8.25 5.91
CA LEU A 172 -14.28 9.50 6.60
C LEU A 172 -15.30 10.34 5.81
N SER A 173 -15.20 10.36 4.48
CA SER A 173 -16.18 11.03 3.61
C SER A 173 -17.57 10.41 3.65
N LYS A 174 -17.67 9.11 3.92
CA LYS A 174 -18.96 8.40 4.05
C LYS A 174 -19.63 8.66 5.40
N VAL A 175 -18.86 8.87 6.45
CA VAL A 175 -19.37 9.00 7.84
C VAL A 175 -19.43 10.44 8.32
N SER A 176 -18.88 11.42 7.57
CA SER A 176 -18.87 12.84 7.92
C SER A 176 -19.04 13.72 6.69
N LEU A 177 -20.11 14.49 6.66
CA LEU A 177 -20.37 15.49 5.63
C LEU A 177 -19.28 16.59 5.64
N ASP A 178 -18.92 17.04 6.82
CA ASP A 178 -17.85 18.02 7.04
C ASP A 178 -16.51 17.59 6.45
N TRP A 179 -16.14 16.31 6.63
CA TRP A 179 -14.93 15.76 6.03
C TRP A 179 -15.04 15.77 4.50
N ARG A 180 -16.15 15.27 3.97
CA ARG A 180 -16.39 15.18 2.54
C ARG A 180 -16.30 16.53 1.83
N GLU A 181 -16.84 17.60 2.46
CA GLU A 181 -16.86 18.94 1.90
C GLU A 181 -15.52 19.68 2.05
N LYS A 182 -14.82 19.48 3.18
CA LYS A 182 -13.59 20.23 3.50
C LYS A 182 -12.32 19.56 2.99
N VAL A 183 -12.29 18.23 2.94
CA VAL A 183 -11.07 17.45 2.64
C VAL A 183 -11.27 16.57 1.41
N GLY A 184 -12.39 15.83 1.35
CA GLY A 184 -12.70 14.93 0.24
C GLY A 184 -11.92 13.62 0.27
N GLU A 185 -11.64 13.09 -0.92
CA GLU A 185 -11.08 11.77 -1.14
C GLU A 185 -9.89 11.84 -2.11
N GLY A 186 -8.94 10.89 -1.94
CA GLY A 186 -7.80 10.75 -2.84
C GLY A 186 -6.67 9.95 -2.21
N THR A 187 -5.68 9.59 -3.01
CA THR A 187 -4.43 8.97 -2.50
C THR A 187 -3.54 9.98 -1.76
N SER A 188 -3.83 11.27 -1.93
CA SER A 188 -3.20 12.39 -1.24
C SER A 188 -4.25 13.47 -1.04
N VAL A 189 -4.37 14.00 0.17
CA VAL A 189 -5.29 15.06 0.55
C VAL A 189 -4.56 16.13 1.35
N LYS A 190 -5.17 17.32 1.45
CA LYS A 190 -4.70 18.37 2.36
C LYS A 190 -5.19 18.04 3.77
N TRP A 191 -4.35 17.41 4.58
CA TRP A 191 -4.70 17.05 5.94
C TRP A 191 -4.92 18.29 6.81
N PRO A 192 -6.06 18.37 7.54
CA PRO A 192 -6.37 19.51 8.39
C PRO A 192 -5.46 19.61 9.62
N ALA A 193 -4.99 18.48 10.13
CA ALA A 193 -4.17 18.38 11.33
C ALA A 193 -3.24 17.16 11.27
N GLY A 194 -2.19 17.19 12.09
CA GLY A 194 -1.32 16.05 12.30
C GLY A 194 0.07 16.18 11.71
N LEU A 195 0.81 15.07 11.76
CA LEU A 195 2.16 14.93 11.26
C LEU A 195 2.19 13.91 10.12
N GLY A 196 2.97 14.20 9.08
CA GLY A 196 3.12 13.32 7.93
C GLY A 196 4.28 12.34 8.09
N GLY A 197 3.99 11.03 7.91
CA GLY A 197 4.98 9.96 7.81
C GLY A 197 5.04 9.39 6.39
N LYS A 198 6.25 9.09 5.89
CA LYS A 198 6.42 8.48 4.57
C LYS A 198 6.32 6.96 4.67
N GLY A 199 5.47 6.36 3.85
CA GLY A 199 5.19 4.92 3.89
C GLY A 199 4.41 4.49 5.14
N ASN A 200 4.08 3.21 5.25
CA ASN A 200 3.45 2.67 6.47
C ASN A 200 4.44 2.67 7.64
N GLU A 201 5.70 2.38 7.36
CA GLU A 201 6.82 2.40 8.29
C GLU A 201 7.07 3.79 8.90
N GLY A 202 6.81 4.86 8.15
CA GLY A 202 6.97 6.22 8.66
C GLY A 202 5.78 6.72 9.50
N VAL A 203 4.63 6.03 9.41
CA VAL A 203 3.44 6.31 10.25
C VAL A 203 3.48 5.49 11.53
N ALA A 204 4.02 4.26 11.50
CA ALA A 204 4.16 3.37 12.66
C ALA A 204 5.29 3.81 13.59
#